data_8555d0ff40fab0e0fdfb054a8e88d7cf
#
_entry.id   8555d0ff40fab0e0fdfb054a8e88d7cf
#
_cell.length_a   1.000
_cell.length_b   1.000
_cell.length_c   1.000
_cell.angle_alpha   90.00
_cell.angle_beta   90.00
_cell.angle_gamma   90.00
#
_symmetry.space_group_name_H-M   'P 1'
#
loop_
_entity.id
_entity.type
_entity.pdbx_description
1 polymer ?
#
loop_
_entity_poly.entity_id
_entity_poly.type
_entity_poly.pdbx_seq_one_letter_code
_entity_poly.pdbx_strand_id
1 'polypeptide(L)'
;VASTDVFVTCVLHVGSKSLSHVLAAIERTKDRLADAGAASDAARSQIISATLAYWSAHPGVALSIIEKLLNYSILTPETVINWALVARAGNTRGEALATAYVYEMVFNTVMKVTGRVRQLVVKPSLGAEETETRDREIKAMRALFAAIEDALASWATGSKDEMIEASEGEGNSEGERMVRRWGQRWLRVFRRRAAIEEAFLVEAEKERARRAEEQAQGGETEVEGLTQMDV
;
A
#
# COMPACT_ATOMS: atom_id res chain seq x y z
N VAL A 1 2.03 -14.31 18.89
CA VAL A 1 0.72 -13.72 18.50
C VAL A 1 0.01 -13.15 19.72
N ALA A 2 -0.31 -13.96 20.75
CA ALA A 2 -1.00 -13.47 21.96
C ALA A 2 -0.21 -12.36 22.70
N SER A 3 1.12 -12.47 22.78
CA SER A 3 1.99 -11.46 23.41
C SER A 3 1.99 -10.14 22.62
N THR A 4 1.98 -10.21 21.28
CA THR A 4 1.90 -9.04 20.40
C THR A 4 0.57 -8.32 20.57
N ASP A 5 -0.52 -9.05 20.63
CA ASP A 5 -1.87 -8.52 20.83
C ASP A 5 -1.98 -7.74 22.15
N VAL A 6 -1.56 -8.35 23.25
CA VAL A 6 -1.56 -7.71 24.57
C VAL A 6 -0.70 -6.45 24.58
N PHE A 7 0.52 -6.51 24.02
CA PHE A 7 1.41 -5.36 23.96
C PHE A 7 0.82 -4.20 23.18
N VAL A 8 0.31 -4.47 21.97
CA VAL A 8 -0.33 -3.45 21.13
C VAL A 8 -1.54 -2.84 21.85
N THR A 9 -2.42 -3.67 22.40
CA THR A 9 -3.60 -3.22 23.14
C THR A 9 -3.21 -2.31 24.32
N CYS A 10 -2.15 -2.65 25.06
CA CYS A 10 -1.64 -1.79 26.14
C CYS A 10 -1.15 -0.43 25.62
N VAL A 11 -0.41 -0.39 24.53
CA VAL A 11 0.06 0.87 23.91
C VAL A 11 -1.12 1.74 23.49
N LEU A 12 -2.12 1.16 22.85
CA LEU A 12 -3.34 1.85 22.41
C LEU A 12 -4.14 2.37 23.62
N HIS A 13 -4.25 1.56 24.68
CA HIS A 13 -4.99 1.92 25.89
C HIS A 13 -4.35 3.10 26.63
N VAL A 14 -3.04 3.11 26.81
CA VAL A 14 -2.31 4.23 27.42
C VAL A 14 -2.54 5.54 26.68
N GLY A 15 -2.67 5.48 25.35
CA GLY A 15 -2.92 6.64 24.49
C GLY A 15 -4.40 6.94 24.22
N SER A 16 -5.35 6.19 24.77
CA SER A 16 -6.76 6.20 24.34
C SER A 16 -7.52 7.51 24.54
N LYS A 17 -6.97 8.48 25.29
CA LYS A 17 -7.62 9.78 25.55
C LYS A 17 -7.86 10.62 24.31
N SER A 18 -6.97 10.53 23.30
CA SER A 18 -7.12 11.22 22.02
C SER A 18 -6.16 10.65 20.98
N LEU A 19 -6.39 10.97 19.70
CA LEU A 19 -5.49 10.61 18.59
C LEU A 19 -4.04 11.08 18.88
N SER A 20 -3.85 12.30 19.36
CA SER A 20 -2.51 12.83 19.68
C SER A 20 -1.79 12.01 20.78
N HIS A 21 -2.53 11.57 21.79
CA HIS A 21 -1.96 10.77 22.87
C HIS A 21 -1.57 9.36 22.37
N VAL A 22 -2.40 8.71 21.55
CA VAL A 22 -2.06 7.39 21.02
C VAL A 22 -0.89 7.47 20.05
N LEU A 23 -0.82 8.49 19.20
CA LEU A 23 0.33 8.68 18.31
C LEU A 23 1.62 8.95 19.10
N ALA A 24 1.55 9.71 20.20
CA ALA A 24 2.68 9.92 21.10
C ALA A 24 3.09 8.64 21.85
N ALA A 25 2.15 7.77 22.22
CA ALA A 25 2.46 6.48 22.83
C ALA A 25 3.16 5.55 21.82
N ILE A 26 2.69 5.51 20.57
CA ILE A 26 3.33 4.76 19.48
C ILE A 26 4.75 5.29 19.21
N GLU A 27 4.96 6.60 19.17
CA GLU A 27 6.28 7.20 18.99
C GLU A 27 7.28 6.73 20.03
N ARG A 28 6.85 6.73 21.31
CA ARG A 28 7.70 6.28 22.42
C ARG A 28 7.99 4.78 22.42
N THR A 29 7.17 3.97 21.77
CA THR A 29 7.30 2.51 21.76
C THR A 29 7.64 1.97 20.37
N LYS A 30 7.98 2.85 19.43
CA LYS A 30 8.17 2.51 18.01
C LYS A 30 9.18 1.39 17.78
N ASP A 31 10.30 1.40 18.49
CA ASP A 31 11.35 0.39 18.33
C ASP A 31 10.86 -1.00 18.76
N ARG A 32 10.14 -1.08 19.88
CA ARG A 32 9.52 -2.33 20.33
C ARG A 32 8.40 -2.82 19.42
N LEU A 33 7.62 -1.89 18.84
CA LEU A 33 6.60 -2.23 17.84
C LEU A 33 7.25 -2.72 16.54
N ALA A 34 8.38 -2.13 16.14
CA ALA A 34 9.17 -2.57 15.00
C ALA A 34 9.73 -3.98 15.21
N ASP A 35 10.32 -4.26 16.37
CA ASP A 35 10.80 -5.60 16.74
C ASP A 35 9.67 -6.63 16.70
N ALA A 36 8.51 -6.29 17.28
CA ALA A 36 7.33 -7.15 17.28
C ALA A 36 6.82 -7.41 15.83
N GLY A 37 6.78 -6.39 14.99
CA GLY A 37 6.39 -6.51 13.58
C GLY A 37 7.42 -7.26 12.75
N ALA A 38 8.71 -7.11 13.02
CA ALA A 38 9.78 -7.80 12.31
C ALA A 38 9.79 -9.33 12.53
N ALA A 39 9.16 -9.80 13.60
CA ALA A 39 9.12 -11.22 13.94
C ALA A 39 8.44 -12.08 12.87
N SER A 40 7.36 -11.61 12.23
CA SER A 40 6.67 -12.32 11.16
C SER A 40 5.55 -11.46 10.54
N ASP A 41 5.08 -11.85 9.33
CA ASP A 41 3.90 -11.25 8.73
C ASP A 41 2.61 -11.49 9.53
N ALA A 42 2.54 -12.62 10.24
CA ALA A 42 1.46 -12.90 11.17
C ALA A 42 1.45 -11.91 12.35
N ALA A 43 2.62 -11.51 12.85
CA ALA A 43 2.72 -10.50 13.90
C ALA A 43 2.29 -9.11 13.39
N ARG A 44 2.68 -8.71 12.17
CA ARG A 44 2.19 -7.48 11.53
C ARG A 44 0.68 -7.50 11.34
N SER A 45 0.14 -8.60 10.85
CA SER A 45 -1.31 -8.80 10.69
C SER A 45 -2.04 -8.70 12.04
N GLN A 46 -1.44 -9.21 13.11
CA GLN A 46 -1.99 -9.11 14.47
C GLN A 46 -2.00 -7.65 14.98
N ILE A 47 -0.97 -6.86 14.66
CA ILE A 47 -0.93 -5.42 15.00
C ILE A 47 -2.09 -4.68 14.33
N ILE A 48 -2.37 -4.98 13.05
CA ILE A 48 -3.52 -4.40 12.32
C ILE A 48 -4.83 -4.82 13.00
N SER A 49 -5.00 -6.12 13.25
CA SER A 49 -6.22 -6.68 13.86
C SER A 49 -6.49 -6.08 15.25
N ALA A 50 -5.48 -6.01 16.11
CA ALA A 50 -5.58 -5.42 17.45
C ALA A 50 -5.96 -3.93 17.39
N THR A 51 -5.35 -3.19 16.44
CA THR A 51 -5.64 -1.76 16.25
C THR A 51 -7.10 -1.53 15.83
N LEU A 52 -7.58 -2.28 14.86
CA LEU A 52 -8.96 -2.16 14.36
C LEU A 52 -9.99 -2.67 15.38
N ALA A 53 -9.67 -3.73 16.12
CA ALA A 53 -10.54 -4.23 17.19
C ALA A 53 -10.66 -3.22 18.34
N TYR A 54 -9.55 -2.64 18.79
CA TYR A 54 -9.54 -1.66 19.87
C TYR A 54 -10.33 -0.39 19.51
N TRP A 55 -10.18 0.10 18.28
CA TRP A 55 -10.85 1.31 17.78
C TRP A 55 -12.06 0.99 16.91
N SER A 56 -12.71 -0.14 17.10
CA SER A 56 -13.86 -0.58 16.29
C SER A 56 -15.01 0.44 16.24
N ALA A 57 -15.25 1.18 17.33
CA ALA A 57 -16.24 2.27 17.38
C ALA A 57 -15.77 3.54 16.64
N HIS A 58 -14.47 3.69 16.38
CA HIS A 58 -13.86 4.87 15.75
C HIS A 58 -12.84 4.44 14.69
N PRO A 59 -13.25 3.80 13.60
CA PRO A 59 -12.34 3.23 12.60
C PRO A 59 -11.40 4.27 11.96
N GLY A 60 -11.82 5.53 11.83
CA GLY A 60 -10.95 6.61 11.35
C GLY A 60 -9.71 6.85 12.22
N VAL A 61 -9.81 6.66 13.55
CA VAL A 61 -8.65 6.70 14.45
C VAL A 61 -7.72 5.52 14.19
N ALA A 62 -8.29 4.32 14.01
CA ALA A 62 -7.51 3.13 13.67
C ALA A 62 -6.74 3.31 12.36
N LEU A 63 -7.36 3.90 11.31
CA LEU A 63 -6.70 4.18 10.04
C LEU A 63 -5.54 5.16 10.20
N SER A 64 -5.72 6.23 10.97
CA SER A 64 -4.62 7.18 11.28
C SER A 64 -3.45 6.51 12.01
N ILE A 65 -3.74 5.55 12.88
CA ILE A 65 -2.72 4.74 13.56
C ILE A 65 -2.00 3.83 12.57
N ILE A 66 -2.73 3.11 11.72
CA ILE A 66 -2.15 2.23 10.68
C ILE A 66 -1.24 3.04 9.74
N GLU A 67 -1.68 4.23 9.32
CA GLU A 67 -0.86 5.13 8.52
C GLU A 67 0.44 5.52 9.24
N LYS A 68 0.39 5.82 10.53
CA LYS A 68 1.56 6.13 11.34
C LYS A 68 2.52 4.92 11.44
N LEU A 69 1.98 3.71 11.60
CA LEU A 69 2.76 2.48 11.65
C LEU A 69 3.43 2.16 10.30
N LEU A 70 2.76 2.47 9.19
CA LEU A 70 3.36 2.43 7.84
C LEU A 70 4.48 3.45 7.69
N ASN A 71 4.33 4.67 8.24
CA ASN A 71 5.37 5.71 8.21
C ASN A 71 6.64 5.30 8.96
N TYR A 72 6.49 4.50 10.01
CA TYR A 72 7.62 3.95 10.77
C TYR A 72 8.16 2.62 10.21
N SER A 73 7.62 2.13 9.09
CA SER A 73 7.96 0.83 8.52
C SER A 73 7.74 -0.36 9.49
N ILE A 74 6.89 -0.17 10.51
CA ILE A 74 6.42 -1.24 11.40
C ILE A 74 5.48 -2.17 10.64
N LEU A 75 4.61 -1.58 9.82
CA LEU A 75 3.80 -2.29 8.83
C LEU A 75 4.35 -2.05 7.43
N THR A 76 4.12 -3.00 6.53
CA THR A 76 4.41 -2.84 5.10
C THR A 76 3.13 -2.70 4.30
N PRO A 77 3.17 -2.02 3.14
CA PRO A 77 2.00 -1.95 2.25
C PRO A 77 1.44 -3.33 1.91
N GLU A 78 2.31 -4.30 1.63
CA GLU A 78 1.94 -5.68 1.31
C GLU A 78 1.18 -6.34 2.45
N THR A 79 1.62 -6.15 3.70
CA THR A 79 0.93 -6.70 4.88
C THR A 79 -0.47 -6.12 5.02
N VAL A 80 -0.64 -4.81 4.79
CA VAL A 80 -1.96 -4.16 4.87
C VAL A 80 -2.88 -4.69 3.78
N ILE A 81 -2.41 -4.82 2.54
CA ILE A 81 -3.20 -5.35 1.43
C ILE A 81 -3.56 -6.82 1.67
N ASN A 82 -2.59 -7.65 2.08
CA ASN A 82 -2.84 -9.05 2.38
C ASN A 82 -3.87 -9.21 3.52
N TRP A 83 -3.71 -8.45 4.59
CA TRP A 83 -4.67 -8.46 5.70
C TRP A 83 -6.08 -8.06 5.24
N ALA A 84 -6.20 -6.99 4.44
CA ALA A 84 -7.48 -6.43 4.02
C ALA A 84 -8.22 -7.32 3.02
N LEU A 85 -7.50 -7.90 2.04
CA LEU A 85 -8.11 -8.54 0.88
C LEU A 85 -7.98 -10.07 0.88
N VAL A 86 -7.01 -10.64 1.63
CA VAL A 86 -6.72 -12.08 1.57
C VAL A 86 -6.89 -12.75 2.93
N ALA A 87 -6.13 -12.31 3.94
CA ALA A 87 -5.90 -13.03 5.19
C ALA A 87 -6.76 -12.57 6.37
N ARG A 88 -7.69 -11.63 6.17
CA ARG A 88 -8.55 -11.15 7.25
C ARG A 88 -9.38 -12.30 7.81
N ALA A 89 -9.29 -12.52 9.12
CA ALA A 89 -10.12 -13.49 9.81
C ALA A 89 -11.61 -13.20 9.54
N GLY A 90 -12.35 -14.18 9.07
CA GLY A 90 -13.77 -14.04 8.72
C GLY A 90 -14.03 -13.47 7.31
N ASN A 91 -13.00 -13.17 6.51
CA ASN A 91 -13.17 -12.64 5.15
C ASN A 91 -13.47 -13.73 4.10
N THR A 92 -13.80 -14.92 4.52
CA THR A 92 -14.15 -16.04 3.63
C THR A 92 -15.33 -15.71 2.69
N ARG A 93 -16.18 -14.76 3.10
CA ARG A 93 -17.36 -14.33 2.34
C ARG A 93 -17.19 -12.96 1.63
N GLY A 94 -15.99 -12.37 1.64
CA GLY A 94 -15.76 -11.08 1.01
C GLY A 94 -16.42 -9.88 1.70
N GLU A 95 -16.80 -10.00 2.95
CA GLU A 95 -17.44 -8.92 3.74
C GLU A 95 -16.57 -7.67 3.86
N ALA A 96 -15.25 -7.83 3.77
CA ALA A 96 -14.30 -6.72 3.75
C ALA A 96 -14.58 -5.74 2.61
N LEU A 97 -15.04 -6.22 1.45
CA LEU A 97 -15.32 -5.39 0.27
C LEU A 97 -16.52 -4.46 0.47
N ALA A 98 -17.44 -4.81 1.38
CA ALA A 98 -18.59 -3.97 1.76
C ALA A 98 -18.25 -2.99 2.89
N THR A 99 -17.04 -3.02 3.45
CA THR A 99 -16.66 -2.25 4.62
C THR A 99 -15.90 -0.98 4.22
N ALA A 100 -16.49 0.18 4.44
CA ALA A 100 -15.96 1.47 3.99
C ALA A 100 -14.53 1.75 4.49
N TYR A 101 -14.23 1.51 5.77
CA TYR A 101 -12.91 1.76 6.32
C TYR A 101 -11.83 0.82 5.75
N VAL A 102 -12.20 -0.39 5.29
CA VAL A 102 -11.27 -1.29 4.61
C VAL A 102 -10.91 -0.74 3.23
N TYR A 103 -11.91 -0.24 2.49
CA TYR A 103 -11.65 0.46 1.23
C TYR A 103 -10.69 1.64 1.43
N GLU A 104 -10.97 2.48 2.41
CA GLU A 104 -10.15 3.64 2.73
C GLU A 104 -8.72 3.24 3.12
N MET A 105 -8.55 2.19 3.93
CA MET A 105 -7.24 1.68 4.32
C MET A 105 -6.42 1.21 3.11
N VAL A 106 -7.03 0.41 2.21
CA VAL A 106 -6.39 -0.05 0.98
C VAL A 106 -6.04 1.13 0.07
N PHE A 107 -6.99 2.04 -0.13
CA PHE A 107 -6.80 3.22 -0.96
C PHE A 107 -5.67 4.13 -0.44
N ASN A 108 -5.67 4.44 0.86
CA ASN A 108 -4.63 5.27 1.48
C ASN A 108 -3.26 4.62 1.39
N THR A 109 -3.18 3.29 1.54
CA THR A 109 -1.93 2.54 1.36
C THR A 109 -1.40 2.67 -0.07
N VAL A 110 -2.27 2.51 -1.08
CA VAL A 110 -1.91 2.71 -2.49
C VAL A 110 -1.47 4.15 -2.74
N MET A 111 -2.22 5.14 -2.24
CA MET A 111 -1.86 6.56 -2.39
C MET A 111 -0.50 6.90 -1.79
N LYS A 112 -0.16 6.29 -0.66
CA LYS A 112 1.14 6.45 -0.02
C LYS A 112 2.29 5.90 -0.89
N VAL A 113 2.13 4.69 -1.41
CA VAL A 113 3.14 4.05 -2.27
C VAL A 113 3.31 4.84 -3.57
N THR A 114 2.21 5.18 -4.25
CA THR A 114 2.27 5.95 -5.50
C THR A 114 2.83 7.35 -5.29
N GLY A 115 2.49 8.01 -4.18
CA GLY A 115 3.04 9.31 -3.80
C GLY A 115 4.56 9.27 -3.63
N ARG A 116 5.10 8.24 -2.97
CA ARG A 116 6.54 8.03 -2.81
C ARG A 116 7.25 7.82 -4.16
N VAL A 117 6.70 6.94 -5.00
CA VAL A 117 7.24 6.69 -6.34
C VAL A 117 7.26 7.97 -7.16
N ARG A 118 6.17 8.74 -7.18
CA ARG A 118 6.10 10.02 -7.89
C ARG A 118 7.15 11.01 -7.43
N GLN A 119 7.37 11.13 -6.12
CA GLN A 119 8.41 12.01 -5.57
C GLN A 119 9.82 11.63 -6.05
N LEU A 120 10.13 10.34 -6.14
CA LEU A 120 11.42 9.85 -6.64
C LEU A 120 11.57 10.06 -8.15
N VAL A 121 10.48 9.83 -8.90
CA VAL A 121 10.47 9.89 -10.37
C VAL A 121 10.62 11.33 -10.89
N VAL A 122 10.07 12.33 -10.20
CA VAL A 122 10.11 13.75 -10.61
C VAL A 122 11.46 14.40 -10.32
N LYS A 123 12.32 13.82 -9.47
CA LYS A 123 13.63 14.42 -9.19
C LYS A 123 14.45 14.60 -10.47
N PRO A 124 14.99 15.80 -10.72
CA PRO A 124 15.68 16.12 -12.00
C PRO A 124 17.00 15.38 -12.17
N SER A 125 17.72 15.12 -11.08
CA SER A 125 18.95 14.32 -11.08
C SER A 125 18.92 13.38 -9.89
N LEU A 126 19.33 12.14 -10.10
CA LEU A 126 19.45 11.10 -9.10
C LEU A 126 20.88 10.57 -9.11
N GLY A 127 21.48 10.42 -7.93
CA GLY A 127 22.68 9.63 -7.76
C GLY A 127 22.42 8.13 -8.02
N ALA A 128 23.47 7.33 -8.09
CA ALA A 128 23.36 5.90 -8.37
C ALA A 128 22.47 5.18 -7.34
N GLU A 129 22.66 5.47 -6.04
CA GLU A 129 21.88 4.89 -4.94
C GLU A 129 20.40 5.32 -4.99
N GLU A 130 20.13 6.58 -5.33
CA GLU A 130 18.74 7.08 -5.46
C GLU A 130 18.04 6.47 -6.69
N THR A 131 18.80 6.21 -7.76
CA THR A 131 18.28 5.52 -8.96
C THR A 131 17.87 4.09 -8.63
N GLU A 132 18.72 3.34 -7.92
CA GLU A 132 18.41 1.99 -7.47
C GLU A 132 17.20 1.98 -6.54
N THR A 133 17.13 2.94 -5.63
CA THR A 133 15.98 3.10 -4.72
C THR A 133 14.69 3.37 -5.49
N ARG A 134 14.72 4.27 -6.48
CA ARG A 134 13.58 4.55 -7.36
C ARG A 134 13.10 3.29 -8.07
N ASP A 135 14.00 2.54 -8.67
CA ASP A 135 13.67 1.35 -9.46
C ASP A 135 13.09 0.24 -8.57
N ARG A 136 13.62 0.10 -7.35
CA ARG A 136 13.07 -0.80 -6.33
C ARG A 136 11.66 -0.39 -5.91
N GLU A 137 11.41 0.90 -5.67
CA GLU A 137 10.08 1.40 -5.27
C GLU A 137 9.05 1.27 -6.42
N ILE A 138 9.45 1.49 -7.68
CA ILE A 138 8.59 1.25 -8.85
C ILE A 138 8.23 -0.23 -8.93
N LYS A 139 9.20 -1.12 -8.77
CA LYS A 139 8.96 -2.57 -8.78
C LYS A 139 8.02 -3.00 -7.66
N ALA A 140 8.21 -2.47 -6.46
CA ALA A 140 7.34 -2.75 -5.30
C ALA A 140 5.92 -2.25 -5.54
N MET A 141 5.75 -1.05 -6.10
CA MET A 141 4.44 -0.51 -6.46
C MET A 141 3.71 -1.41 -7.48
N ARG A 142 4.40 -1.86 -8.54
CA ARG A 142 3.83 -2.78 -9.54
C ARG A 142 3.41 -4.11 -8.92
N ALA A 143 4.24 -4.68 -8.06
CA ALA A 143 3.93 -5.90 -7.33
C ALA A 143 2.70 -5.73 -6.42
N LEU A 144 2.58 -4.58 -5.74
CA LEU A 144 1.42 -4.26 -4.91
C LEU A 144 0.14 -4.18 -5.74
N PHE A 145 0.16 -3.52 -6.90
CA PHE A 145 -1.00 -3.46 -7.80
C PHE A 145 -1.38 -4.83 -8.35
N ALA A 146 -0.41 -5.67 -8.71
CA ALA A 146 -0.67 -7.04 -9.13
C ALA A 146 -1.35 -7.86 -8.02
N ALA A 147 -0.85 -7.78 -6.79
CA ALA A 147 -1.45 -8.48 -5.64
C ALA A 147 -2.89 -8.01 -5.36
N ILE A 148 -3.16 -6.69 -5.46
CA ILE A 148 -4.52 -6.15 -5.34
C ILE A 148 -5.42 -6.66 -6.46
N GLU A 149 -4.93 -6.66 -7.70
CA GLU A 149 -5.68 -7.13 -8.86
C GLU A 149 -6.04 -8.61 -8.74
N ASP A 150 -5.09 -9.45 -8.39
CA ASP A 150 -5.28 -10.89 -8.22
C ASP A 150 -6.31 -11.19 -7.10
N ALA A 151 -6.18 -10.53 -5.96
CA ALA A 151 -7.13 -10.68 -4.86
C ALA A 151 -8.54 -10.23 -5.26
N LEU A 152 -8.69 -9.08 -5.92
CA LEU A 152 -9.98 -8.56 -6.34
C LEU A 152 -10.58 -9.32 -7.52
N ALA A 153 -9.77 -9.86 -8.43
CA ALA A 153 -10.23 -10.70 -9.53
C ALA A 153 -10.86 -11.98 -9.00
N SER A 154 -10.26 -12.61 -7.99
CA SER A 154 -10.83 -13.81 -7.36
C SER A 154 -12.22 -13.55 -6.76
N TRP A 155 -12.43 -12.39 -6.12
CA TRP A 155 -13.74 -11.97 -5.62
C TRP A 155 -14.73 -11.62 -6.73
N ALA A 156 -14.27 -10.97 -7.78
CA ALA A 156 -15.12 -10.53 -8.90
C ALA A 156 -15.65 -11.70 -9.73
N THR A 157 -14.87 -12.78 -9.87
CA THR A 157 -15.24 -13.97 -10.63
C THR A 157 -15.97 -15.03 -9.79
N GLY A 158 -15.80 -14.97 -8.48
CA GLY A 158 -16.34 -15.99 -7.57
C GLY A 158 -15.56 -17.32 -7.63
N SER A 159 -14.32 -17.31 -8.12
CA SER A 159 -13.52 -18.52 -8.33
C SER A 159 -12.68 -18.94 -7.11
N LYS A 160 -12.95 -18.40 -5.92
CA LYS A 160 -12.38 -18.98 -4.69
C LYS A 160 -13.27 -20.13 -4.24
N ASP A 161 -12.77 -21.33 -4.45
CA ASP A 161 -13.41 -22.60 -4.06
C ASP A 161 -13.79 -22.66 -2.56
N GLU A 162 -13.10 -21.89 -1.72
CA GLU A 162 -13.38 -21.77 -0.29
C GLU A 162 -14.69 -21.03 0.05
N MET A 163 -15.29 -20.31 -0.91
CA MET A 163 -16.60 -19.70 -0.73
C MET A 163 -17.76 -20.69 -0.90
N ILE A 164 -17.48 -21.84 -1.49
CA ILE A 164 -18.50 -22.79 -1.99
C ILE A 164 -18.81 -23.90 -1.00
N GLU A 165 -17.89 -24.26 -0.10
CA GLU A 165 -18.13 -25.32 0.88
C GLU A 165 -19.22 -25.02 1.93
N ALA A 166 -19.79 -23.82 1.96
CA ALA A 166 -20.82 -23.47 2.94
C ALA A 166 -22.27 -23.53 2.41
N SER A 167 -22.50 -23.89 1.15
CA SER A 167 -23.88 -24.03 0.64
C SER A 167 -24.02 -25.06 -0.48
N GLU A 168 -23.89 -26.30 -0.17
CA GLU A 168 -24.56 -27.34 -0.97
C GLU A 168 -26.09 -27.16 -0.74
N GLY A 169 -26.73 -26.36 -1.57
CA GLY A 169 -28.17 -26.40 -1.50
C GLY A 169 -29.01 -25.33 -2.19
N GLU A 170 -28.53 -24.10 -2.39
CA GLU A 170 -29.38 -23.11 -3.09
C GLU A 170 -28.53 -22.07 -3.81
N GLY A 171 -28.84 -21.85 -5.09
CA GLY A 171 -28.08 -21.04 -5.99
C GLY A 171 -27.82 -19.59 -5.51
N ASN A 172 -26.62 -19.13 -5.76
CA ASN A 172 -26.08 -17.76 -5.65
C ASN A 172 -26.84 -16.87 -4.65
N SER A 173 -26.46 -16.94 -3.38
CA SER A 173 -27.09 -16.12 -2.34
C SER A 173 -26.96 -14.61 -2.71
N GLU A 174 -27.90 -13.80 -2.23
CA GLU A 174 -27.85 -12.35 -2.48
C GLU A 174 -26.51 -11.73 -1.98
N GLY A 175 -25.97 -12.27 -0.90
CA GLY A 175 -24.66 -11.90 -0.37
C GLY A 175 -23.52 -12.13 -1.35
N GLU A 176 -23.48 -13.28 -2.03
CA GLU A 176 -22.44 -13.59 -3.03
C GLU A 176 -22.54 -12.65 -4.24
N ARG A 177 -23.74 -12.36 -4.69
CA ARG A 177 -23.96 -11.36 -5.77
C ARG A 177 -23.48 -9.98 -5.38
N MET A 178 -23.69 -9.60 -4.12
CA MET A 178 -23.21 -8.32 -3.57
C MET A 178 -21.68 -8.29 -3.53
N VAL A 179 -21.03 -9.32 -3.03
CA VAL A 179 -19.57 -9.44 -2.97
C VAL A 179 -18.95 -9.37 -4.36
N ARG A 180 -19.49 -10.10 -5.35
CA ARG A 180 -19.03 -10.01 -6.74
C ARG A 180 -19.15 -8.60 -7.31
N ARG A 181 -20.26 -7.90 -7.05
CA ARG A 181 -20.46 -6.51 -7.48
C ARG A 181 -19.43 -5.58 -6.86
N TRP A 182 -19.13 -5.72 -5.58
CA TRP A 182 -18.12 -4.94 -4.90
C TRP A 182 -16.71 -5.28 -5.43
N GLY A 183 -16.38 -6.55 -5.59
CA GLY A 183 -15.12 -7.00 -6.18
C GLY A 183 -14.90 -6.40 -7.57
N GLN A 184 -15.89 -6.46 -8.45
CA GLN A 184 -15.84 -5.84 -9.78
C GLN A 184 -15.68 -4.32 -9.73
N ARG A 185 -16.32 -3.65 -8.75
CA ARG A 185 -16.25 -2.21 -8.58
C ARG A 185 -14.85 -1.76 -8.12
N TRP A 186 -14.31 -2.41 -7.10
CA TRP A 186 -12.95 -2.14 -6.63
C TRP A 186 -11.91 -2.45 -7.71
N LEU A 187 -12.04 -3.59 -8.37
CA LEU A 187 -11.13 -4.00 -9.45
C LEU A 187 -11.05 -2.93 -10.56
N ARG A 188 -12.18 -2.39 -10.98
CA ARG A 188 -12.20 -1.30 -11.98
C ARG A 188 -11.51 -0.04 -11.48
N VAL A 189 -11.71 0.34 -10.22
CA VAL A 189 -11.07 1.52 -9.63
C VAL A 189 -9.56 1.34 -9.55
N PHE A 190 -9.10 0.19 -9.05
CA PHE A 190 -7.67 -0.06 -8.88
C PHE A 190 -6.95 -0.29 -10.22
N ARG A 191 -7.57 -0.96 -11.18
CA ARG A 191 -7.03 -1.06 -12.57
C ARG A 191 -6.86 0.31 -13.20
N ARG A 192 -7.87 1.16 -13.08
CA ARG A 192 -7.76 2.54 -13.58
C ARG A 192 -6.64 3.31 -12.89
N ARG A 193 -6.51 3.15 -11.58
CA ARG A 193 -5.41 3.77 -10.83
C ARG A 193 -4.05 3.26 -11.29
N ALA A 194 -3.87 1.96 -11.43
CA ALA A 194 -2.64 1.36 -11.93
C ALA A 194 -2.28 1.89 -13.32
N ALA A 195 -3.25 1.96 -14.24
CA ALA A 195 -3.04 2.51 -15.58
C ALA A 195 -2.60 3.98 -15.56
N ILE A 196 -3.15 4.81 -14.65
CA ILE A 196 -2.74 6.20 -14.49
C ILE A 196 -1.29 6.29 -13.99
N GLU A 197 -0.90 5.46 -13.03
CA GLU A 197 0.47 5.45 -12.52
C GLU A 197 1.48 4.96 -13.57
N GLU A 198 1.14 3.92 -14.34
CA GLU A 198 1.99 3.45 -15.45
C GLU A 198 2.13 4.52 -16.55
N ALA A 199 1.04 5.20 -16.92
CA ALA A 199 1.11 6.29 -17.90
C ALA A 199 2.02 7.44 -17.39
N PHE A 200 1.95 7.76 -16.10
CA PHE A 200 2.82 8.75 -15.49
C PHE A 200 4.31 8.33 -15.54
N LEU A 201 4.62 7.05 -15.25
CA LEU A 201 5.98 6.53 -15.32
C LEU A 201 6.55 6.61 -16.72
N VAL A 202 5.77 6.19 -17.73
CA VAL A 202 6.17 6.25 -19.15
C VAL A 202 6.46 7.69 -19.58
N GLU A 203 5.64 8.64 -19.19
CA GLU A 203 5.86 10.05 -19.55
C GLU A 203 7.08 10.65 -18.85
N ALA A 204 7.29 10.29 -17.59
CA ALA A 204 8.47 10.72 -16.85
C ALA A 204 9.78 10.13 -17.40
N GLU A 205 9.74 8.90 -17.92
CA GLU A 205 10.89 8.28 -18.60
C GLU A 205 11.22 8.99 -19.92
N LYS A 206 10.22 9.31 -20.73
CA LYS A 206 10.40 10.08 -21.97
C LYS A 206 11.00 11.46 -21.71
N GLU A 207 10.47 12.17 -20.72
CA GLU A 207 10.97 13.48 -20.35
C GLU A 207 12.42 13.44 -19.85
N ARG A 208 12.79 12.39 -19.13
CA ARG A 208 14.17 12.19 -18.69
C ARG A 208 15.10 11.91 -19.85
N ALA A 209 14.69 11.04 -20.79
CA ALA A 209 15.46 10.74 -21.99
C ALA A 209 15.68 12.03 -22.82
N ARG A 210 14.65 12.84 -23.02
CA ARG A 210 14.75 14.12 -23.73
C ARG A 210 15.77 15.06 -23.08
N ARG A 211 15.73 15.21 -21.74
CA ARG A 211 16.69 16.07 -21.02
C ARG A 211 18.11 15.55 -21.11
N ALA A 212 18.32 14.25 -21.13
CA ALA A 212 19.64 13.65 -21.29
C ALA A 212 20.20 13.94 -22.70
N GLU A 213 19.36 13.86 -23.74
CA GLU A 213 19.73 14.21 -25.12
C GLU A 213 20.08 15.71 -25.27
N GLU A 214 19.28 16.60 -24.68
CA GLU A 214 19.51 18.06 -24.68
C GLU A 214 20.85 18.42 -23.99
N GLN A 215 21.16 17.74 -22.87
CA GLN A 215 22.45 17.94 -22.14
C GLN A 215 23.66 17.42 -22.93
N ALA A 216 23.52 16.29 -23.62
CA ALA A 216 24.59 15.74 -24.47
C ALA A 216 24.89 16.69 -25.65
N GLN A 217 23.87 17.20 -26.32
CA GLN A 217 24.04 18.15 -27.45
C GLN A 217 24.59 19.49 -27.00
N GLY A 218 24.17 20.01 -25.83
CA GLY A 218 24.72 21.24 -25.27
C GLY A 218 26.18 21.16 -24.89
N GLY A 219 26.64 19.99 -24.41
CA GLY A 219 28.05 19.75 -24.08
C GLY A 219 28.96 19.67 -25.31
N GLU A 220 28.49 19.13 -26.44
CA GLU A 220 29.27 19.06 -27.70
C GLU A 220 29.48 20.45 -28.30
N THR A 221 28.49 21.34 -28.23
CA THR A 221 28.59 22.73 -28.75
C THR A 221 29.54 23.58 -27.93
N GLU A 222 29.64 23.40 -26.60
CA GLU A 222 30.64 24.11 -25.78
C GLU A 222 32.07 23.68 -26.05
N VAL A 223 32.32 22.39 -26.29
CA VAL A 223 33.64 21.85 -26.60
C VAL A 223 34.11 22.31 -27.98
N GLU A 224 33.26 22.34 -28.99
CA GLU A 224 33.60 22.86 -30.32
C GLU A 224 33.89 24.39 -30.31
N GLY A 225 33.15 25.15 -29.48
CA GLY A 225 33.38 26.59 -29.33
C GLY A 225 34.76 26.95 -28.71
N LEU A 226 35.19 26.15 -27.76
CA LEU A 226 36.51 26.31 -27.10
C LEU A 226 37.70 25.95 -28.03
N THR A 227 37.52 24.98 -28.92
CA THR A 227 38.57 24.53 -29.85
C THR A 227 38.78 25.53 -31.01
N GLN A 228 37.83 26.41 -31.31
CA GLN A 228 37.94 27.46 -32.32
C GLN A 228 38.57 28.76 -31.86
N MET A 229 38.78 28.95 -30.55
CA MET A 229 39.41 30.16 -29.99
C MET A 229 40.93 30.09 -29.81
N ASP A 230 41.55 28.93 -30.02
CA ASP A 230 43.00 28.71 -29.87
C ASP A 230 43.75 28.61 -31.20
N VAL A 231 43.27 29.23 -32.27
CA VAL A 231 43.98 29.33 -33.57
C VAL A 231 44.30 30.75 -33.96
#